data_3d515615b9428f51f9cae503e4592ef0
#
_entry.id   3d515615b9428f51f9cae503e4592ef0
#
_cell.length_a   1.000
_cell.length_b   1.000
_cell.length_c   1.000
_cell.angle_alpha   90.00
_cell.angle_beta   90.00
_cell.angle_gamma   90.00
#
_symmetry.space_group_name_H-M   'P 1'
#
loop_
_entity.id
_entity.type
_entity.pdbx_description
1 polymer ?
#
loop_
_entity_poly.entity_id
_entity_poly.type
_entity_poly.pdbx_seq_one_letter_code
_entity_poly.pdbx_strand_id
1 'polypeptide(L)'
;MGRAQIKKKSTFIDMTAISDVTVLLLTFFMLTSTFVKKEPVQVTTPASVSEIKIPETNVLQILVDPEGKIFMSLDKQQDMQAVLESMGEEYGIKFTPEQEKRFILSSTFGVPIRSMQKYLDLPEDQRDKILKNEGIPCDSVDNQFKSWVRNARAANADLRIAIKADATTPYSVIKNVMNSLQDLRENRYNLITSLKAESEN
;
A
#
# COMPACT_ATOMS: atom_id res chain seq x y z
N MET A 1 -14.96 71.85 31.64
CA MET A 1 -14.36 70.51 31.68
C MET A 1 -14.01 70.13 30.26
N GLY A 2 -12.73 70.26 29.87
CA GLY A 2 -12.26 69.92 28.53
C GLY A 2 -12.03 68.39 28.40
N ARG A 3 -12.71 67.78 27.46
CA ARG A 3 -12.59 66.36 27.14
C ARG A 3 -11.34 66.19 26.27
N ALA A 4 -10.28 65.60 26.81
CA ALA A 4 -9.08 65.28 26.06
C ALA A 4 -9.40 64.22 24.98
N GLN A 5 -9.28 64.61 23.72
CA GLN A 5 -9.38 63.65 22.60
C GLN A 5 -8.04 62.90 22.45
N ILE A 6 -8.06 61.64 22.76
CA ILE A 6 -6.91 60.77 22.50
C ILE A 6 -6.84 60.50 20.99
N LYS A 7 -5.82 61.05 20.31
CA LYS A 7 -5.52 60.74 18.92
C LYS A 7 -5.14 59.24 18.82
N LYS A 8 -6.00 58.45 18.22
CA LYS A 8 -5.67 57.08 17.87
C LYS A 8 -4.58 57.11 16.80
N LYS A 9 -3.38 56.61 17.12
CA LYS A 9 -2.33 56.34 16.13
C LYS A 9 -2.85 55.21 15.22
N SER A 10 -2.98 55.47 13.93
CA SER A 10 -3.18 54.44 12.91
C SER A 10 -1.93 53.56 12.86
N THR A 11 -2.04 52.33 13.26
CA THR A 11 -0.98 51.32 13.08
C THR A 11 -0.98 50.93 11.61
N PHE A 12 -0.01 51.42 10.86
CA PHE A 12 0.21 51.00 9.49
C PHE A 12 0.87 49.61 9.58
N ILE A 13 0.10 48.56 9.26
CA ILE A 13 0.62 47.18 9.21
C ILE A 13 1.30 47.05 7.85
N ASP A 14 2.60 46.78 7.84
CA ASP A 14 3.34 46.50 6.62
C ASP A 14 2.91 45.14 6.06
N MET A 15 2.10 45.17 5.00
CA MET A 15 1.57 44.00 4.33
C MET A 15 2.66 43.17 3.62
N THR A 16 3.81 43.77 3.32
CA THR A 16 4.93 43.13 2.66
C THR A 16 5.53 42.03 3.54
N ALA A 17 5.77 42.36 4.83
CA ALA A 17 6.30 41.41 5.80
C ALA A 17 5.32 40.26 6.07
N ILE A 18 4.01 40.55 6.12
CA ILE A 18 2.97 39.54 6.31
C ILE A 18 2.89 38.61 5.09
N SER A 19 2.97 39.18 3.89
CA SER A 19 2.96 38.40 2.64
C SER A 19 4.17 37.46 2.55
N ASP A 20 5.36 37.95 2.93
CA ASP A 20 6.59 37.12 2.90
C ASP A 20 6.50 35.95 3.87
N VAL A 21 6.06 36.17 5.11
CA VAL A 21 5.85 35.11 6.10
C VAL A 21 4.79 34.08 5.62
N THR A 22 3.72 34.59 4.99
CA THR A 22 2.64 33.71 4.48
C THR A 22 3.15 32.82 3.35
N VAL A 23 3.93 33.37 2.42
CA VAL A 23 4.53 32.63 1.31
C VAL A 23 5.56 31.61 1.82
N LEU A 24 6.40 32.00 2.80
CA LEU A 24 7.36 31.09 3.43
C LEU A 24 6.65 29.92 4.14
N LEU A 25 5.58 30.19 4.88
CA LEU A 25 4.77 29.15 5.52
C LEU A 25 4.12 28.23 4.48
N LEU A 26 3.55 28.80 3.40
CA LEU A 26 2.93 28.03 2.33
C LEU A 26 3.94 27.11 1.66
N THR A 27 5.12 27.63 1.29
CA THR A 27 6.19 26.83 0.68
C THR A 27 6.73 25.77 1.63
N PHE A 28 6.88 26.10 2.92
CA PHE A 28 7.27 25.13 3.95
C PHE A 28 6.27 23.98 4.06
N PHE A 29 4.97 24.28 4.17
CA PHE A 29 3.94 23.23 4.22
C PHE A 29 3.87 22.42 2.93
N MET A 30 4.11 23.04 1.78
CA MET A 30 4.12 22.35 0.50
C MET A 30 5.30 21.37 0.38
N LEU A 31 6.49 21.76 0.88
CA LEU A 31 7.69 20.94 0.90
C LEU A 31 7.66 19.83 1.97
N THR A 32 7.01 20.09 3.10
CA THR A 32 6.89 19.13 4.20
C THR A 32 5.65 18.23 4.08
N SER A 33 4.76 18.51 3.13
CA SER A 33 3.59 17.66 2.85
C SER A 33 4.05 16.32 2.27
N THR A 34 4.04 15.30 3.09
CA THR A 34 4.27 13.92 2.65
C THR A 34 2.96 13.35 2.13
N PHE A 35 2.93 12.92 0.87
CA PHE A 35 1.81 12.16 0.33
C PHE A 35 1.82 10.76 0.96
N VAL A 36 0.95 10.55 1.94
CA VAL A 36 0.72 9.22 2.48
C VAL A 36 -0.03 8.41 1.43
N LYS A 37 0.56 7.30 0.98
CA LYS A 37 -0.12 6.36 0.09
C LYS A 37 -1.37 5.84 0.82
N LYS A 38 -2.53 6.04 0.20
CA LYS A 38 -3.79 5.52 0.70
C LYS A 38 -3.76 3.99 0.61
N GLU A 39 -3.87 3.29 1.73
CA GLU A 39 -4.05 1.84 1.73
C GLU A 39 -5.54 1.53 1.50
N PRO A 40 -5.92 0.99 0.33
CA PRO A 40 -7.33 0.70 0.02
C PRO A 40 -7.90 -0.44 0.87
N VAL A 41 -7.03 -1.29 1.40
CA VAL A 41 -7.38 -2.41 2.28
C VAL A 41 -6.73 -2.17 3.65
N GLN A 42 -7.56 -2.03 4.68
CA GLN A 42 -7.12 -1.90 6.06
C GLN A 42 -7.16 -3.26 6.76
N VAL A 43 -6.05 -3.66 7.36
CA VAL A 43 -5.90 -4.91 8.09
C VAL A 43 -5.47 -4.62 9.52
N THR A 44 -6.23 -5.10 10.49
CA THR A 44 -5.88 -4.99 11.92
C THR A 44 -5.00 -6.16 12.31
N THR A 45 -3.70 -5.91 12.45
CA THR A 45 -2.73 -6.96 12.77
C THR A 45 -2.89 -7.48 14.19
N PRO A 46 -2.69 -8.78 14.44
CA PRO A 46 -2.70 -9.35 15.77
C PRO A 46 -1.57 -8.77 16.63
N ALA A 47 -1.84 -8.59 17.92
CA ALA A 47 -0.86 -8.07 18.87
C ALA A 47 0.23 -9.11 19.19
N SER A 48 1.49 -8.68 19.22
CA SER A 48 2.64 -9.50 19.59
C SER A 48 3.50 -8.79 20.62
N VAL A 49 4.29 -9.55 21.38
CA VAL A 49 5.26 -9.02 22.36
C VAL A 49 6.59 -8.61 21.71
N SER A 50 6.77 -8.88 20.43
CA SER A 50 7.99 -8.56 19.69
C SER A 50 7.65 -7.86 18.37
N GLU A 51 8.28 -6.71 18.15
CA GLU A 51 8.21 -5.99 16.88
C GLU A 51 9.39 -6.43 16.00
N ILE A 52 9.08 -7.06 14.87
CA ILE A 52 10.10 -7.37 13.86
C ILE A 52 10.23 -6.14 12.97
N LYS A 53 11.38 -5.46 13.00
CA LYS A 53 11.69 -4.39 12.05
C LYS A 53 11.78 -4.96 10.65
N ILE A 54 10.81 -4.61 9.82
CA ILE A 54 10.81 -4.95 8.41
C ILE A 54 11.73 -3.95 7.71
N PRO A 55 12.57 -4.39 6.78
CA PRO A 55 13.34 -3.46 5.96
C PRO A 55 12.41 -2.53 5.19
N GLU A 56 12.81 -1.30 5.04
CA GLU A 56 12.02 -0.27 4.34
C GLU A 56 12.04 -0.45 2.81
N THR A 57 12.92 -1.29 2.29
CA THR A 57 13.15 -1.47 0.85
C THR A 57 13.22 -2.94 0.47
N ASN A 58 12.90 -3.24 -0.79
CA ASN A 58 12.84 -4.60 -1.36
C ASN A 58 11.82 -5.49 -0.63
N VAL A 59 10.62 -4.96 -0.37
CA VAL A 59 9.57 -5.68 0.33
C VAL A 59 8.45 -6.06 -0.62
N LEU A 60 8.14 -7.36 -0.64
CA LEU A 60 6.90 -7.90 -1.17
C LEU A 60 5.95 -8.06 0.01
N GLN A 61 4.98 -7.18 0.14
CA GLN A 61 3.98 -7.25 1.19
C GLN A 61 2.76 -8.04 0.71
N ILE A 62 2.37 -9.03 1.48
CA ILE A 62 1.17 -9.84 1.28
C ILE A 62 0.19 -9.46 2.38
N LEU A 63 -0.97 -8.93 2.00
CA LEU A 63 -2.04 -8.59 2.91
C LEU A 63 -3.14 -9.63 2.81
N VAL A 64 -3.66 -10.07 3.94
CA VAL A 64 -4.80 -10.98 4.02
C VAL A 64 -5.86 -10.33 4.89
N ASP A 65 -7.02 -10.06 4.31
CA ASP A 65 -8.12 -9.42 5.00
C ASP A 65 -8.94 -10.39 5.90
N PRO A 66 -9.89 -9.89 6.70
CA PRO A 66 -10.76 -10.73 7.53
C PRO A 66 -11.56 -11.78 6.77
N GLU A 67 -11.89 -11.51 5.51
CA GLU A 67 -12.65 -12.39 4.63
C GLU A 67 -11.77 -13.45 3.95
N GLY A 68 -10.46 -13.35 4.12
CA GLY A 68 -9.49 -14.27 3.52
C GLY A 68 -9.08 -13.91 2.10
N LYS A 69 -9.34 -12.69 1.64
CA LYS A 69 -8.87 -12.18 0.36
C LYS A 69 -7.41 -11.79 0.45
N ILE A 70 -6.66 -12.06 -0.60
CA ILE A 70 -5.22 -11.85 -0.65
C ILE A 70 -4.92 -10.67 -1.57
N PHE A 71 -4.12 -9.75 -1.06
CA PHE A 71 -3.61 -8.60 -1.79
C PHE A 71 -2.10 -8.58 -1.72
N MET A 72 -1.48 -7.94 -2.71
CA MET A 72 -0.02 -7.82 -2.77
C MET A 72 0.38 -6.37 -3.05
N SER A 73 1.55 -6.00 -2.54
CA SER A 73 2.18 -4.70 -2.76
C SER A 73 3.68 -4.87 -2.91
N LEU A 74 4.27 -4.11 -3.82
CA LEU A 74 5.71 -4.01 -4.03
C LEU A 74 6.13 -2.55 -3.84
N ASP A 75 7.28 -2.34 -3.23
CA ASP A 75 7.80 -1.00 -2.95
C ASP A 75 8.40 -0.33 -4.19
N LYS A 76 9.01 -1.11 -5.11
CA LYS A 76 9.66 -0.58 -6.30
C LYS A 76 8.75 -0.61 -7.52
N GLN A 77 8.63 0.53 -8.18
CA GLN A 77 7.86 0.67 -9.42
C GLN A 77 8.41 -0.19 -10.56
N GLN A 78 9.73 -0.32 -10.65
CA GLN A 78 10.38 -1.16 -11.68
C GLN A 78 10.02 -2.64 -11.52
N ASP A 79 10.01 -3.12 -10.26
CA ASP A 79 9.63 -4.49 -9.96
C ASP A 79 8.14 -4.72 -10.28
N MET A 80 7.27 -3.74 -10.00
CA MET A 80 5.85 -3.80 -10.35
C MET A 80 5.62 -3.92 -11.85
N GLN A 81 6.35 -3.13 -12.66
CA GLN A 81 6.25 -3.19 -14.11
C GLN A 81 6.70 -4.57 -14.62
N ALA A 82 7.89 -5.03 -14.23
CA ALA A 82 8.42 -6.32 -14.67
C ALA A 82 7.51 -7.50 -14.29
N VAL A 83 6.92 -7.44 -13.09
CA VAL A 83 5.97 -8.47 -12.63
C VAL A 83 4.68 -8.46 -13.45
N LEU A 84 4.13 -7.29 -13.76
CA LEU A 84 2.91 -7.20 -14.59
C LEU A 84 3.16 -7.71 -16.00
N GLU A 85 4.27 -7.36 -16.62
CA GLU A 85 4.68 -7.83 -17.94
C GLU A 85 4.82 -9.36 -17.95
N SER A 86 5.57 -9.92 -17.00
CA SER A 86 5.75 -11.38 -16.88
C SER A 86 4.46 -12.13 -16.64
N MET A 87 3.55 -11.58 -15.82
CA MET A 87 2.21 -12.14 -15.63
C MET A 87 1.37 -12.04 -16.90
N GLY A 88 1.48 -10.93 -17.64
CA GLY A 88 0.82 -10.78 -18.95
C GLY A 88 1.28 -11.83 -19.95
N GLU A 89 2.58 -12.11 -20.03
CA GLU A 89 3.15 -13.15 -20.89
C GLU A 89 2.67 -14.55 -20.47
N GLU A 90 2.70 -14.86 -19.17
CA GLU A 90 2.30 -16.17 -18.65
C GLU A 90 0.82 -16.48 -18.93
N TYR A 91 -0.05 -15.47 -18.83
CA TYR A 91 -1.51 -15.65 -19.03
C TYR A 91 -1.99 -15.21 -20.43
N GLY A 92 -1.09 -14.78 -21.32
CA GLY A 92 -1.41 -14.36 -22.66
C GLY A 92 -2.20 -13.04 -22.73
N ILE A 93 -2.01 -12.15 -21.76
CA ILE A 93 -2.69 -10.86 -21.63
C ILE A 93 -1.71 -9.74 -21.96
N LYS A 94 -2.08 -8.85 -22.89
CA LYS A 94 -1.27 -7.67 -23.23
C LYS A 94 -1.87 -6.43 -22.58
N PHE A 95 -1.09 -5.79 -21.72
CA PHE A 95 -1.48 -4.53 -21.10
C PHE A 95 -1.11 -3.34 -21.98
N THR A 96 -1.91 -2.29 -21.92
CA THR A 96 -1.60 -1.02 -22.60
C THR A 96 -0.66 -0.19 -21.71
N PRO A 97 0.14 0.74 -22.30
CA PRO A 97 1.03 1.60 -21.51
C PRO A 97 0.30 2.44 -20.44
N GLU A 98 -0.98 2.75 -20.67
CA GLU A 98 -1.81 3.44 -19.67
C GLU A 98 -2.20 2.53 -18.51
N GLN A 99 -2.55 1.26 -18.79
CA GLN A 99 -2.84 0.26 -17.78
C GLN A 99 -1.61 -0.03 -16.92
N GLU A 100 -0.43 -0.17 -17.54
CA GLU A 100 0.85 -0.34 -16.83
C GLU A 100 1.13 0.83 -15.89
N LYS A 101 0.99 2.07 -16.36
CA LYS A 101 1.16 3.26 -15.52
C LYS A 101 0.20 3.27 -14.32
N ARG A 102 -1.07 2.91 -14.54
CA ARG A 102 -2.07 2.85 -13.46
C ARG A 102 -1.76 1.75 -12.46
N PHE A 103 -1.23 0.61 -12.92
CA PHE A 103 -0.79 -0.48 -12.05
C PHE A 103 0.40 -0.06 -11.20
N ILE A 104 1.43 0.54 -11.79
CA ILE A 104 2.64 1.03 -11.10
C ILE A 104 2.30 2.07 -10.03
N LEU A 105 1.30 2.91 -10.28
CA LEU A 105 0.83 3.92 -9.31
C LEU A 105 -0.05 3.33 -8.21
N SER A 106 -0.57 2.12 -8.40
CA SER A 106 -1.37 1.46 -7.38
C SER A 106 -0.48 1.04 -6.21
N SER A 107 -0.90 1.35 -4.98
CA SER A 107 -0.16 0.95 -3.78
C SER A 107 -0.32 -0.53 -3.45
N THR A 108 -1.43 -1.12 -3.88
CA THR A 108 -1.82 -2.50 -3.59
C THR A 108 -2.66 -3.02 -4.75
N PHE A 109 -2.48 -4.28 -5.08
CA PHE A 109 -3.30 -4.98 -6.08
C PHE A 109 -3.77 -6.33 -5.54
N GLY A 110 -4.89 -6.80 -6.04
CA GLY A 110 -5.51 -8.02 -5.51
C GLY A 110 -6.71 -8.46 -6.34
N VAL A 111 -6.59 -8.36 -7.65
CA VAL A 111 -7.65 -8.76 -8.59
C VAL A 111 -7.15 -9.96 -9.40
N PRO A 112 -8.01 -10.94 -9.73
CA PRO A 112 -7.62 -12.02 -10.62
C PRO A 112 -7.07 -11.48 -11.95
N ILE A 113 -6.00 -12.09 -12.45
CA ILE A 113 -5.27 -11.58 -13.63
C ILE A 113 -6.16 -11.39 -14.85
N ARG A 114 -7.17 -12.23 -15.04
CA ARG A 114 -8.13 -12.13 -16.15
C ARG A 114 -9.03 -10.90 -16.06
N SER A 115 -9.29 -10.41 -14.85
CA SER A 115 -10.09 -9.19 -14.61
C SER A 115 -9.22 -7.94 -14.54
N MET A 116 -7.89 -8.09 -14.51
CA MET A 116 -6.95 -7.00 -14.28
C MET A 116 -7.06 -5.87 -15.32
N GLN A 117 -7.22 -6.19 -16.60
CA GLN A 117 -7.38 -5.17 -17.65
C GLN A 117 -8.59 -4.28 -17.39
N LYS A 118 -9.76 -4.90 -17.15
CA LYS A 118 -11.01 -4.16 -16.87
C LYS A 118 -10.87 -3.33 -15.59
N TYR A 119 -10.22 -3.88 -14.57
CA TYR A 119 -9.93 -3.18 -13.32
C TYR A 119 -9.08 -1.92 -13.55
N LEU A 120 -8.01 -2.04 -14.35
CA LEU A 120 -7.11 -0.92 -14.63
C LEU A 120 -7.74 0.17 -15.53
N ASP A 121 -8.75 -0.16 -16.33
CA ASP A 121 -9.48 0.81 -17.16
C ASP A 121 -10.41 1.71 -16.34
N LEU A 122 -10.77 1.30 -15.13
CA LEU A 122 -11.67 2.05 -14.27
C LEU A 122 -10.98 3.23 -13.57
N PRO A 123 -11.75 4.28 -13.23
CA PRO A 123 -11.27 5.36 -12.38
C PRO A 123 -10.97 4.86 -10.96
N GLU A 124 -10.08 5.56 -10.25
CA GLU A 124 -9.52 5.15 -8.95
C GLU A 124 -10.60 4.81 -7.90
N ASP A 125 -11.64 5.66 -7.79
CA ASP A 125 -12.74 5.44 -6.83
C ASP A 125 -13.51 4.13 -7.07
N GLN A 126 -13.61 3.69 -8.32
CA GLN A 126 -14.27 2.43 -8.66
C GLN A 126 -13.34 1.25 -8.46
N ARG A 127 -12.03 1.44 -8.71
CA ARG A 127 -11.01 0.42 -8.45
C ARG A 127 -10.93 0.04 -6.98
N ASP A 128 -10.98 1.02 -6.08
CA ASP A 128 -10.97 0.80 -4.63
C ASP A 128 -12.17 -0.05 -4.15
N LYS A 129 -13.33 0.14 -4.77
CA LYS A 129 -14.53 -0.67 -4.46
C LYS A 129 -14.41 -2.11 -4.93
N ILE A 130 -13.88 -2.31 -6.13
CA ILE A 130 -13.66 -3.66 -6.68
C ILE A 130 -12.58 -4.38 -5.89
N LEU A 131 -11.48 -3.69 -5.57
CA LEU A 131 -10.39 -4.27 -4.80
C LEU A 131 -10.86 -4.82 -3.44
N LYS A 132 -11.80 -4.14 -2.78
CA LYS A 132 -12.40 -4.61 -1.51
C LYS A 132 -13.22 -5.90 -1.66
N ASN A 133 -13.77 -6.14 -2.85
CA ASN A 133 -14.65 -7.28 -3.11
C ASN A 133 -13.93 -8.49 -3.71
N GLU A 134 -12.78 -8.27 -4.32
CA GLU A 134 -11.98 -9.32 -4.97
C GLU A 134 -10.69 -9.57 -4.20
N GLY A 135 -9.97 -10.62 -4.58
CA GLY A 135 -8.67 -11.00 -4.04
C GLY A 135 -7.92 -11.85 -5.05
N ILE A 136 -6.62 -12.01 -4.86
CA ILE A 136 -5.81 -12.92 -5.67
C ILE A 136 -6.20 -14.36 -5.32
N PRO A 137 -6.61 -15.20 -6.30
CA PRO A 137 -6.90 -16.60 -6.05
C PRO A 137 -5.68 -17.35 -5.52
N CYS A 138 -5.88 -18.13 -4.45
CA CYS A 138 -4.86 -18.94 -3.79
C CYS A 138 -5.38 -20.35 -3.50
N ASP A 139 -6.21 -20.88 -4.40
CA ASP A 139 -6.79 -22.22 -4.25
C ASP A 139 -5.94 -23.27 -4.96
N SER A 140 -6.26 -24.55 -4.73
CA SER A 140 -5.60 -25.67 -5.39
C SER A 140 -5.87 -25.76 -6.89
N VAL A 141 -6.96 -25.15 -7.37
CA VAL A 141 -7.40 -25.19 -8.78
C VAL A 141 -6.82 -24.03 -9.59
N ASP A 142 -6.84 -22.82 -9.03
CA ASP A 142 -6.29 -21.60 -9.65
C ASP A 142 -5.45 -20.84 -8.63
N ASN A 143 -4.15 -21.19 -8.58
CA ASN A 143 -3.23 -20.54 -7.65
C ASN A 143 -2.44 -19.43 -8.34
N GLN A 144 -3.11 -18.32 -8.65
CA GLN A 144 -2.48 -17.15 -9.23
C GLN A 144 -1.48 -16.51 -8.27
N PHE A 145 -1.69 -16.63 -6.96
CA PHE A 145 -0.77 -16.15 -5.94
C PHE A 145 0.65 -16.70 -6.13
N LYS A 146 0.80 -17.99 -6.42
CA LYS A 146 2.12 -18.59 -6.71
C LYS A 146 2.78 -17.95 -7.94
N SER A 147 2.03 -17.70 -9.01
CA SER A 147 2.55 -17.05 -10.21
C SER A 147 3.03 -15.64 -9.90
N TRP A 148 2.25 -14.86 -9.16
CA TRP A 148 2.65 -13.52 -8.73
C TRP A 148 3.93 -13.52 -7.91
N VAL A 149 4.06 -14.38 -6.90
CA VAL A 149 5.27 -14.49 -6.06
C VAL A 149 6.48 -14.93 -6.87
N ARG A 150 6.31 -15.93 -7.74
CA ARG A 150 7.38 -16.43 -8.61
C ARG A 150 7.91 -15.33 -9.54
N ASN A 151 7.02 -14.59 -10.21
CA ASN A 151 7.39 -13.51 -11.10
C ASN A 151 7.99 -12.32 -10.34
N ALA A 152 7.51 -12.01 -9.12
CA ALA A 152 8.11 -11.01 -8.26
C ALA A 152 9.55 -11.39 -7.86
N ARG A 153 9.77 -12.65 -7.51
CA ARG A 153 11.12 -13.15 -7.20
C ARG A 153 12.04 -13.16 -8.41
N ALA A 154 11.53 -13.44 -9.61
CA ALA A 154 12.30 -13.38 -10.86
C ALA A 154 12.68 -11.94 -11.20
N ALA A 155 11.80 -10.96 -10.95
CA ALA A 155 12.08 -9.55 -11.16
C ALA A 155 13.11 -9.00 -10.15
N ASN A 156 13.07 -9.48 -8.90
CA ASN A 156 13.98 -9.03 -7.85
C ASN A 156 14.30 -10.18 -6.88
N ALA A 157 15.51 -10.72 -6.97
CA ALA A 157 15.97 -11.82 -6.13
C ALA A 157 16.16 -11.43 -4.65
N ASP A 158 16.35 -10.14 -4.36
CA ASP A 158 16.57 -9.65 -2.98
C ASP A 158 15.28 -9.30 -2.24
N LEU A 159 14.11 -9.59 -2.81
CA LEU A 159 12.82 -9.32 -2.17
C LEU A 159 12.71 -10.04 -0.82
N ARG A 160 12.20 -9.32 0.16
CA ARG A 160 11.81 -9.86 1.46
C ARG A 160 10.31 -9.94 1.55
N ILE A 161 9.80 -11.12 1.87
CA ILE A 161 8.37 -11.36 1.96
C ILE A 161 7.89 -10.97 3.37
N ALA A 162 6.89 -10.11 3.42
CA ALA A 162 6.22 -9.70 4.64
C ALA A 162 4.72 -10.01 4.54
N ILE A 163 4.20 -10.78 5.48
CA ILE A 163 2.78 -11.17 5.52
C ILE A 163 2.09 -10.35 6.61
N LYS A 164 1.10 -9.57 6.24
CA LYS A 164 0.23 -8.81 7.14
C LYS A 164 -1.17 -9.40 7.07
N ALA A 165 -1.55 -10.19 8.05
CA ALA A 165 -2.86 -10.80 8.14
C ALA A 165 -3.70 -10.12 9.23
N ASP A 166 -5.02 -10.05 9.02
CA ASP A 166 -5.94 -9.58 10.03
C ASP A 166 -6.06 -10.60 11.19
N ALA A 167 -6.28 -10.11 12.39
CA ALA A 167 -6.42 -10.94 13.60
C ALA A 167 -7.61 -11.91 13.51
N THR A 168 -8.60 -11.59 12.70
CA THR A 168 -9.83 -12.38 12.52
C THR A 168 -9.79 -13.28 11.29
N THR A 169 -8.71 -13.21 10.47
CA THR A 169 -8.56 -14.03 9.27
C THR A 169 -8.59 -15.52 9.62
N PRO A 170 -9.36 -16.35 8.89
CA PRO A 170 -9.37 -17.80 9.10
C PRO A 170 -7.97 -18.42 8.91
N TYR A 171 -7.52 -19.20 9.87
CA TYR A 171 -6.20 -19.84 9.82
C TYR A 171 -5.98 -20.70 8.57
N SER A 172 -7.05 -21.29 8.01
CA SER A 172 -7.00 -22.08 6.77
C SER A 172 -6.46 -21.27 5.59
N VAL A 173 -6.83 -19.99 5.47
CA VAL A 173 -6.33 -19.10 4.41
C VAL A 173 -4.85 -18.81 4.60
N ILE A 174 -4.45 -18.45 5.82
CA ILE A 174 -3.04 -18.19 6.15
C ILE A 174 -2.20 -19.44 5.86
N LYS A 175 -2.70 -20.62 6.21
CA LYS A 175 -2.04 -21.90 5.92
C LYS A 175 -1.88 -22.11 4.41
N ASN A 176 -2.88 -21.79 3.59
CA ASN A 176 -2.80 -21.91 2.13
C ASN A 176 -1.73 -20.95 1.55
N VAL A 177 -1.67 -19.72 2.04
CA VAL A 177 -0.62 -18.75 1.67
C VAL A 177 0.75 -19.31 2.03
N MET A 178 0.93 -19.78 3.27
CA MET A 178 2.21 -20.33 3.73
C MET A 178 2.61 -21.58 2.93
N ASN A 179 1.69 -22.49 2.67
CA ASN A 179 1.94 -23.68 1.84
C ASN A 179 2.36 -23.27 0.42
N SER A 180 1.70 -22.27 -0.17
CA SER A 180 2.04 -21.77 -1.50
C SER A 180 3.45 -21.17 -1.54
N LEU A 181 3.88 -20.48 -0.49
CA LEU A 181 5.25 -19.98 -0.35
C LEU A 181 6.26 -21.11 -0.17
N GLN A 182 5.93 -22.12 0.64
CA GLN A 182 6.79 -23.29 0.83
C GLN A 182 6.99 -24.09 -0.47
N ASP A 183 5.95 -24.24 -1.27
CA ASP A 183 6.02 -24.90 -2.59
C ASP A 183 6.98 -24.17 -3.53
N LEU A 184 7.08 -22.84 -3.41
CA LEU A 184 8.04 -22.00 -4.12
C LEU A 184 9.43 -21.95 -3.46
N ARG A 185 9.64 -22.71 -2.35
CA ARG A 185 10.85 -22.67 -1.52
C ARG A 185 11.14 -21.31 -0.88
N GLU A 186 10.13 -20.47 -0.78
CA GLU A 186 10.19 -19.17 -0.09
C GLU A 186 9.93 -19.38 1.40
N ASN A 187 10.96 -19.84 2.12
CA ASN A 187 10.84 -20.16 3.55
C ASN A 187 11.18 -18.98 4.47
N ARG A 188 11.61 -17.85 3.89
CA ARG A 188 11.99 -16.64 4.63
C ARG A 188 10.94 -15.56 4.46
N TYR A 189 9.97 -15.54 5.34
CA TYR A 189 8.95 -14.49 5.39
C TYR A 189 8.80 -13.97 6.83
N ASN A 190 8.43 -12.71 6.96
CA ASN A 190 8.16 -12.05 8.24
C ASN A 190 6.64 -11.88 8.40
N LEU A 191 6.11 -12.29 9.55
CA LEU A 191 4.73 -11.99 9.92
C LEU A 191 4.71 -10.61 10.60
N ILE A 192 3.94 -9.69 10.06
CA ILE A 192 3.74 -8.37 10.63
C ILE A 192 2.69 -8.47 11.72
N THR A 193 3.07 -8.11 12.94
CA THR A 193 2.18 -8.03 14.11
C THR A 193 2.29 -6.64 14.72
N SER A 194 1.23 -6.18 15.39
CA SER A 194 1.30 -4.97 16.21
C SER A 194 1.84 -5.31 17.61
N LEU A 195 2.51 -4.35 18.26
CA LEU A 195 2.88 -4.50 19.66
C LEU A 195 1.62 -4.56 20.53
N LYS A 196 1.57 -5.53 21.44
CA LYS A 196 0.55 -5.58 22.47
C LYS A 196 0.81 -4.41 23.42
N ALA A 197 -0.12 -3.46 23.51
CA ALA A 197 -0.06 -2.46 24.57
C ALA A 197 -0.07 -3.20 25.92
N GLU A 198 0.97 -3.00 26.75
CA GLU A 198 0.92 -3.45 28.15
C GLU A 198 -0.29 -2.78 28.79
N SER A 199 -1.30 -3.57 29.13
CA SER A 199 -2.34 -3.11 30.03
C SER A 199 -1.68 -2.92 31.37
N GLU A 200 -1.42 -1.67 31.76
CA GLU A 200 -1.13 -1.33 33.15
C GLU A 200 -2.28 -1.88 34.03
N ASN A 201 -1.95 -2.89 34.82
CA ASN A 201 -2.76 -3.33 35.96
C ASN A 201 -2.46 -2.45 37.14
#